data_ccf5022ca6aa66bc6af684fea7d17711
#
_entry.id   ccf5022ca6aa66bc6af684fea7d17711
#
_cell.length_a   1.000
_cell.length_b   1.000
_cell.length_c   1.000
_cell.angle_alpha   90.00
_cell.angle_beta   90.00
_cell.angle_gamma   90.00
#
_symmetry.space_group_name_H-M   'P 1'
#
loop_
_entity.id
_entity.type
_entity.pdbx_description
1 polymer ?
#
loop_
_entity_poly.entity_id
_entity_poly.type
_entity_poly.pdbx_seq_one_letter_code
_entity_poly.pdbx_strand_id
1 'polypeptide(L)'
;RTGTATPLLQWNADTGMNPASTMKLLTTFAGLDLLGPDFRWKTSAYADNPPDRGVLNGNLYLRGQGDPKLIPEELIKLVSDVRRAGVDELAGNIVLDRTYFENGISEAPPLDGDSARAYNVAPDALLYSFKTLTFTLSPDAGNGAVNIDVSPPLAQLQVDNQLQVSRGNCGDWKSRADVNIATQTDGTVRASFDGRYAGTCGERIYNVAALTHADFIWGGFLALWRQAGGTYRNLPGLREGKVPRPAVLLATHYGPTLAEVVHDIDKYSNNVMARQLFLTIGAEISRKPASVEQSTAVINRWLAKQDLAMPELVLENGSGLSRTERISARDMGRLLQQADANPNGGILRDALPVVGVDGTMRNRLTRAGVAGNAEIKTGTLNDVRAIAGYVEGENGERFVVVSMINHPNASAGQAAHDALLQWIYQGAPR
;
A
#
# COMPACT_ATOMS: atom_id res chain seq x y z
N ARG A 1 -3.91 15.14 -27.28
CA ARG A 1 -5.11 14.33 -27.51
C ARG A 1 -4.71 12.85 -27.50
N THR A 2 -5.57 11.98 -27.01
CA THR A 2 -5.36 10.54 -27.16
C THR A 2 -5.38 10.17 -28.64
N GLY A 3 -4.61 9.14 -29.04
CA GLY A 3 -4.50 8.70 -30.44
C GLY A 3 -3.72 9.64 -31.37
N THR A 4 -3.12 10.72 -30.86
CA THR A 4 -2.27 11.62 -31.66
C THR A 4 -0.86 11.72 -31.08
N ALA A 5 0.16 11.71 -31.94
CA ALA A 5 1.55 11.82 -31.52
C ALA A 5 1.99 13.27 -31.21
N THR A 6 1.26 14.27 -31.71
CA THR A 6 1.66 15.67 -31.58
C THR A 6 1.10 16.30 -30.31
N PRO A 7 1.94 16.73 -29.34
CA PRO A 7 1.47 17.39 -28.14
C PRO A 7 0.92 18.79 -28.43
N LEU A 8 -0.13 19.20 -27.72
CA LEU A 8 -0.69 20.57 -27.77
C LEU A 8 0.19 21.56 -27.00
N LEU A 9 0.75 21.13 -25.90
CA LEU A 9 1.67 21.89 -25.06
C LEU A 9 2.86 21.00 -24.70
N GLN A 10 4.06 21.53 -24.84
CA GLN A 10 5.29 20.83 -24.45
C GLN A 10 6.28 21.84 -23.89
N TRP A 11 6.78 21.54 -22.68
CA TRP A 11 7.81 22.32 -22.00
C TRP A 11 8.73 21.39 -21.24
N ASN A 12 10.02 21.40 -21.53
CA ASN A 12 11.04 20.53 -20.92
C ASN A 12 10.63 19.04 -20.84
N ALA A 13 9.87 18.57 -21.84
CA ALA A 13 9.19 17.27 -21.76
C ALA A 13 10.14 16.08 -21.75
N ASP A 14 11.39 16.23 -22.20
CA ASP A 14 12.41 15.18 -22.28
C ASP A 14 13.32 15.13 -21.02
N THR A 15 13.12 16.07 -20.08
CA THR A 15 13.92 16.11 -18.86
C THR A 15 13.43 15.05 -17.85
N GLY A 16 14.35 14.21 -17.37
CA GLY A 16 14.08 13.25 -16.30
C GLY A 16 13.83 13.97 -14.98
N MET A 17 12.58 13.97 -14.53
CA MET A 17 12.14 14.61 -13.29
C MET A 17 11.66 13.59 -12.26
N ASN A 18 11.71 13.94 -10.97
CA ASN A 18 11.08 13.12 -9.94
C ASN A 18 9.56 13.20 -10.09
N PRO A 19 8.89 12.07 -10.37
CA PRO A 19 7.44 12.04 -10.59
C PRO A 19 6.63 11.96 -9.29
N ALA A 20 7.28 11.74 -8.15
CA ALA A 20 6.61 11.34 -6.92
C ALA A 20 5.59 10.21 -7.21
N SER A 21 4.45 10.20 -6.56
CA SER A 21 3.46 9.11 -6.68
C SER A 21 2.83 8.94 -8.07
N THR A 22 3.12 9.79 -9.08
CA THR A 22 2.70 9.50 -10.45
C THR A 22 3.50 8.33 -11.07
N MET A 23 4.65 7.94 -10.46
CA MET A 23 5.37 6.71 -10.83
C MET A 23 4.49 5.45 -10.72
N LYS A 24 3.50 5.45 -9.83
CA LYS A 24 2.58 4.33 -9.66
C LYS A 24 1.85 3.94 -10.95
N LEU A 25 1.61 4.90 -11.85
CA LEU A 25 1.00 4.65 -13.16
C LEU A 25 1.82 3.67 -14.01
N LEU A 26 3.14 3.78 -13.96
CA LEU A 26 4.02 2.81 -14.62
C LEU A 26 3.90 1.43 -13.97
N THR A 27 3.94 1.37 -12.64
CA THR A 27 3.89 0.11 -11.89
C THR A 27 2.55 -0.61 -12.07
N THR A 28 1.45 0.13 -11.99
CA THR A 28 0.09 -0.43 -12.10
C THR A 28 -0.24 -0.85 -13.52
N PHE A 29 0.16 -0.07 -14.53
CA PHE A 29 -0.03 -0.47 -15.91
C PHE A 29 0.84 -1.68 -16.28
N ALA A 30 2.13 -1.71 -15.89
CA ALA A 30 2.98 -2.88 -16.08
C ALA A 30 2.40 -4.13 -15.41
N GLY A 31 1.84 -3.98 -14.20
CA GLY A 31 1.15 -5.08 -13.50
C GLY A 31 -0.05 -5.61 -14.27
N LEU A 32 -0.95 -4.73 -14.70
CA LEU A 32 -2.14 -5.11 -15.47
C LEU A 32 -1.79 -5.80 -16.80
N ASP A 33 -0.76 -5.34 -17.49
CA ASP A 33 -0.37 -5.89 -18.78
C ASP A 33 0.42 -7.21 -18.66
N LEU A 34 1.27 -7.35 -17.64
CA LEU A 34 2.13 -8.52 -17.45
C LEU A 34 1.47 -9.66 -16.69
N LEU A 35 0.62 -9.37 -15.70
CA LEU A 35 0.00 -10.36 -14.84
C LEU A 35 -1.48 -10.59 -15.17
N GLY A 36 -2.12 -9.62 -15.80
CA GLY A 36 -3.56 -9.61 -16.07
C GLY A 36 -4.40 -9.14 -14.88
N PRO A 37 -5.59 -8.56 -15.14
CA PRO A 37 -6.44 -7.95 -14.11
C PRO A 37 -6.97 -8.95 -13.07
N ASP A 38 -7.10 -10.21 -13.43
CA ASP A 38 -7.63 -11.29 -12.58
C ASP A 38 -6.56 -11.97 -11.73
N PHE A 39 -5.29 -11.56 -11.83
CA PHE A 39 -4.22 -12.09 -10.98
C PHE A 39 -4.58 -11.91 -9.50
N ARG A 40 -4.30 -12.99 -8.70
CA ARG A 40 -4.54 -12.98 -7.25
C ARG A 40 -3.32 -13.50 -6.50
N TRP A 41 -2.97 -12.83 -5.43
CA TRP A 41 -1.93 -13.27 -4.50
C TRP A 41 -2.41 -14.45 -3.66
N LYS A 42 -1.46 -15.23 -3.15
CA LYS A 42 -1.73 -16.40 -2.33
C LYS A 42 -1.03 -16.28 -0.99
N THR A 43 -1.75 -16.63 0.07
CA THR A 43 -1.17 -16.90 1.39
C THR A 43 -1.59 -18.31 1.78
N SER A 44 -0.61 -19.19 2.04
CA SER A 44 -0.88 -20.60 2.26
C SER A 44 -0.36 -21.07 3.62
N ALA A 45 -1.10 -21.99 4.24
CA ALA A 45 -0.74 -22.65 5.47
C ALA A 45 -0.36 -24.10 5.21
N TYR A 46 0.80 -24.52 5.73
CA TYR A 46 1.30 -25.88 5.61
C TYR A 46 1.63 -26.45 7.00
N ALA A 47 1.78 -27.76 7.09
CA ALA A 47 2.19 -28.46 8.29
C ALA A 47 3.27 -29.51 7.99
N ASP A 48 4.05 -29.88 9.02
CA ASP A 48 4.99 -31.00 8.92
C ASP A 48 4.25 -32.33 8.68
N ASN A 49 3.11 -32.52 9.35
CA ASN A 49 2.27 -33.71 9.28
C ASN A 49 0.78 -33.32 9.29
N PRO A 50 -0.13 -34.22 8.84
CA PRO A 50 -1.56 -34.03 9.06
C PRO A 50 -1.90 -33.88 10.55
N PRO A 51 -2.97 -33.14 10.92
CA PRO A 51 -3.44 -33.09 12.29
C PRO A 51 -3.89 -34.49 12.77
N ASP A 52 -3.57 -34.84 14.02
CA ASP A 52 -4.04 -36.05 14.67
C ASP A 52 -5.02 -35.66 15.77
N ARG A 53 -6.29 -36.11 15.64
CA ARG A 53 -7.39 -35.84 16.59
C ARG A 53 -7.53 -34.34 16.95
N GLY A 54 -7.39 -33.48 15.97
CA GLY A 54 -7.48 -32.05 16.15
C GLY A 54 -6.15 -31.38 16.56
N VAL A 55 -5.10 -32.12 16.86
CA VAL A 55 -3.82 -31.58 17.29
C VAL A 55 -2.83 -31.55 16.13
N LEU A 56 -2.28 -30.37 15.85
CA LEU A 56 -1.14 -30.22 14.94
C LEU A 56 0.17 -30.44 15.73
N ASN A 57 0.67 -31.68 15.71
CA ASN A 57 1.96 -32.04 16.26
C ASN A 57 3.07 -31.67 15.26
N GLY A 58 3.85 -30.64 15.54
CA GLY A 58 4.83 -30.04 14.61
C GLY A 58 4.55 -28.59 14.34
N ASN A 59 5.23 -28.04 13.34
CA ASN A 59 5.12 -26.62 13.02
C ASN A 59 3.95 -26.34 12.07
N LEU A 60 3.37 -25.17 12.23
CA LEU A 60 2.53 -24.53 11.22
C LEU A 60 3.38 -23.54 10.41
N TYR A 61 3.40 -23.69 9.10
CA TYR A 61 4.11 -22.79 8.19
C TYR A 61 3.11 -21.86 7.53
N LEU A 62 3.37 -20.56 7.59
CA LEU A 62 2.66 -19.55 6.81
C LEU A 62 3.56 -19.09 5.67
N ARG A 63 3.14 -19.31 4.43
CA ARG A 63 3.89 -18.88 3.25
C ARG A 63 3.14 -17.77 2.54
N GLY A 64 3.78 -16.59 2.44
CA GLY A 64 3.26 -15.44 1.69
C GLY A 64 3.83 -15.34 0.30
N GLN A 65 3.02 -14.80 -0.61
CA GLN A 65 3.42 -14.42 -1.96
C GLN A 65 3.24 -12.91 -2.21
N GLY A 66 3.39 -12.09 -1.16
CA GLY A 66 3.37 -10.65 -1.29
C GLY A 66 1.98 -10.03 -1.43
N ASP A 67 0.94 -10.66 -0.85
CA ASP A 67 -0.42 -10.09 -0.87
C ASP A 67 -0.43 -8.67 -0.29
N PRO A 68 -0.76 -7.63 -1.11
CA PRO A 68 -0.73 -6.25 -0.65
C PRO A 68 -1.91 -5.88 0.26
N LYS A 69 -2.91 -6.76 0.40
CA LYS A 69 -4.16 -6.48 1.13
C LYS A 69 -4.58 -7.64 2.05
N LEU A 70 -3.61 -8.37 2.61
CA LEU A 70 -3.87 -9.35 3.65
C LEU A 70 -4.24 -8.63 4.96
N ILE A 71 -5.48 -8.17 5.05
CA ILE A 71 -6.06 -7.50 6.23
C ILE A 71 -6.69 -8.51 7.18
N PRO A 72 -7.16 -8.12 8.40
CA PRO A 72 -7.77 -9.07 9.35
C PRO A 72 -8.92 -9.87 8.77
N GLU A 73 -9.79 -9.24 7.95
CA GLU A 73 -10.94 -9.86 7.30
C GLU A 73 -10.54 -10.94 6.27
N GLU A 74 -9.32 -10.84 5.74
CA GLU A 74 -8.78 -11.81 4.81
C GLU A 74 -7.99 -12.91 5.56
N LEU A 75 -7.19 -12.53 6.55
CA LEU A 75 -6.42 -13.50 7.34
C LEU A 75 -7.32 -14.45 8.15
N ILE A 76 -8.46 -13.96 8.67
CA ILE A 76 -9.42 -14.81 9.40
C ILE A 76 -10.01 -15.91 8.51
N LYS A 77 -10.13 -15.69 7.20
CA LYS A 77 -10.57 -16.73 6.25
C LYS A 77 -9.54 -17.86 6.18
N LEU A 78 -8.24 -17.52 6.04
CA LEU A 78 -7.17 -18.52 6.07
C LEU A 78 -7.16 -19.29 7.40
N VAL A 79 -7.29 -18.60 8.54
CA VAL A 79 -7.37 -19.20 9.86
C VAL A 79 -8.54 -20.18 9.96
N SER A 80 -9.72 -19.76 9.47
CA SER A 80 -10.93 -20.60 9.45
C SER A 80 -10.76 -21.83 8.57
N ASP A 81 -10.04 -21.71 7.46
CA ASP A 81 -9.74 -22.81 6.55
C ASP A 81 -8.77 -23.81 7.19
N VAL A 82 -7.76 -23.35 7.92
CA VAL A 82 -6.87 -24.21 8.72
C VAL A 82 -7.66 -24.96 9.79
N ARG A 83 -8.62 -24.30 10.45
CA ARG A 83 -9.55 -24.96 11.40
C ARG A 83 -10.38 -26.04 10.70
N ARG A 84 -10.93 -25.74 9.53
CA ARG A 84 -11.71 -26.71 8.74
C ARG A 84 -10.88 -27.90 8.23
N ALA A 85 -9.58 -27.72 8.06
CA ALA A 85 -8.64 -28.81 7.76
C ALA A 85 -8.38 -29.75 8.97
N GLY A 86 -9.09 -29.54 10.08
CA GLY A 86 -9.05 -30.40 11.25
C GLY A 86 -8.01 -30.01 12.31
N VAL A 87 -7.52 -28.77 12.29
CA VAL A 87 -6.59 -28.28 13.32
C VAL A 87 -7.35 -27.54 14.41
N ASP A 88 -7.37 -28.06 15.63
CA ASP A 88 -7.99 -27.44 16.81
C ASP A 88 -6.96 -26.87 17.78
N GLU A 89 -5.82 -27.56 17.94
CA GLU A 89 -4.73 -27.20 18.83
C GLU A 89 -3.40 -27.14 18.07
N LEU A 90 -2.64 -26.06 18.25
CA LEU A 90 -1.24 -25.95 17.81
C LEU A 90 -0.32 -26.43 18.93
N ALA A 91 0.52 -27.44 18.64
CA ALA A 91 1.49 -27.95 19.62
C ALA A 91 2.93 -27.53 19.34
N GLY A 92 3.22 -27.00 18.15
CA GLY A 92 4.54 -26.55 17.71
C GLY A 92 4.64 -25.05 17.49
N ASN A 93 5.60 -24.64 16.66
CA ASN A 93 5.88 -23.23 16.35
C ASN A 93 5.11 -22.76 15.10
N ILE A 94 5.04 -21.46 14.92
CA ILE A 94 4.68 -20.83 13.66
C ILE A 94 5.97 -20.45 12.92
N VAL A 95 6.11 -20.95 11.70
CA VAL A 95 7.26 -20.70 10.83
C VAL A 95 6.81 -19.85 9.66
N LEU A 96 7.45 -18.72 9.44
CA LEU A 96 7.12 -17.79 8.36
C LEU A 96 8.02 -18.02 7.15
N ASP A 97 7.44 -18.48 6.04
CA ASP A 97 8.12 -18.56 4.75
C ASP A 97 7.88 -17.26 3.97
N ARG A 98 8.86 -16.39 4.04
CA ARG A 98 8.88 -15.07 3.39
C ARG A 98 9.75 -15.05 2.13
N THR A 99 10.17 -16.21 1.63
CA THR A 99 11.17 -16.36 0.56
C THR A 99 10.65 -16.07 -0.85
N TYR A 100 9.42 -15.59 -0.98
CA TYR A 100 8.89 -15.09 -2.26
C TYR A 100 9.57 -13.79 -2.71
N PHE A 101 9.95 -12.95 -1.76
CA PHE A 101 10.88 -11.86 -1.96
C PHE A 101 12.26 -12.23 -1.39
N GLU A 102 13.32 -11.60 -1.85
CA GLU A 102 14.63 -11.77 -1.25
C GLU A 102 14.63 -11.28 0.20
N ASN A 103 15.29 -12.01 1.08
CA ASN A 103 15.43 -11.60 2.46
C ASN A 103 16.24 -10.30 2.55
N GLY A 104 15.70 -9.32 3.29
CA GLY A 104 16.35 -8.05 3.45
C GLY A 104 16.35 -7.21 2.17
N ILE A 105 15.17 -7.09 1.53
CA ILE A 105 14.99 -6.19 0.38
C ILE A 105 15.65 -4.85 0.70
N SER A 106 16.68 -4.52 -0.08
CA SER A 106 17.40 -3.25 0.06
C SER A 106 16.55 -2.13 -0.52
N GLU A 107 15.99 -1.33 0.36
CA GLU A 107 15.36 -0.06 0.00
C GLU A 107 16.14 1.10 0.62
N ALA A 108 16.04 2.27 0.00
CA ALA A 108 16.58 3.48 0.60
C ALA A 108 15.91 3.76 1.96
N PRO A 109 16.64 4.36 2.92
CA PRO A 109 16.03 4.78 4.17
C PRO A 109 14.81 5.68 3.95
N PRO A 110 13.83 5.69 4.88
CA PRO A 110 12.67 6.56 4.79
C PRO A 110 13.05 8.02 4.51
N LEU A 111 12.37 8.69 3.58
CA LEU A 111 12.70 10.05 3.12
C LEU A 111 12.71 11.10 4.25
N ASP A 112 11.92 10.88 5.28
CA ASP A 112 11.80 11.73 6.47
C ASP A 112 12.49 11.15 7.70
N GLY A 113 13.20 10.03 7.56
CA GLY A 113 13.91 9.34 8.65
C GLY A 113 13.01 8.63 9.65
N ASP A 114 11.69 8.61 9.46
CA ASP A 114 10.72 8.05 10.40
C ASP A 114 10.12 6.73 9.89
N SER A 115 10.69 5.60 10.31
CA SER A 115 10.21 4.26 9.94
C SER A 115 8.89 3.87 10.62
N ALA A 116 8.44 4.62 11.64
CA ALA A 116 7.17 4.37 12.32
C ALA A 116 5.95 4.90 11.56
N ARG A 117 6.15 5.68 10.50
CA ARG A 117 5.06 6.18 9.67
C ARG A 117 4.56 5.11 8.71
N ALA A 118 3.25 4.92 8.68
CA ALA A 118 2.60 3.90 7.86
C ALA A 118 2.96 3.98 6.36
N TYR A 119 3.15 5.18 5.81
CA TYR A 119 3.51 5.34 4.39
C TYR A 119 4.96 4.96 4.05
N ASN A 120 5.82 4.77 5.07
CA ASN A 120 7.21 4.33 4.92
C ASN A 120 7.39 2.82 5.06
N VAL A 121 6.32 2.07 5.34
CA VAL A 121 6.39 0.61 5.51
C VAL A 121 7.01 -0.04 4.28
N ALA A 122 8.04 -0.85 4.50
CA ALA A 122 8.69 -1.65 3.47
C ALA A 122 7.79 -2.81 2.99
N PRO A 123 7.97 -3.30 1.76
CA PRO A 123 7.27 -4.49 1.29
C PRO A 123 7.73 -5.76 2.00
N ASP A 124 6.86 -6.77 2.06
CA ASP A 124 7.15 -8.07 2.65
C ASP A 124 6.29 -9.17 2.02
N ALA A 125 6.85 -10.38 1.90
CA ALA A 125 6.11 -11.51 1.34
C ALA A 125 4.88 -11.91 2.18
N LEU A 126 4.91 -11.65 3.50
CA LEU A 126 3.82 -11.83 4.45
C LEU A 126 3.39 -10.49 5.07
N LEU A 127 3.18 -9.48 4.23
CA LEU A 127 2.65 -8.19 4.68
C LEU A 127 1.24 -8.38 5.26
N TYR A 128 1.06 -8.11 6.55
CA TYR A 128 -0.24 -8.16 7.22
C TYR A 128 -0.69 -6.76 7.63
N SER A 129 -1.93 -6.40 7.30
CA SER A 129 -2.60 -5.15 7.66
C SER A 129 -1.70 -3.91 7.48
N PHE A 130 -0.96 -3.85 6.34
CA PHE A 130 -0.01 -2.78 6.02
C PHE A 130 1.08 -2.58 7.09
N LYS A 131 1.30 -3.55 7.98
CA LYS A 131 2.17 -3.45 9.18
C LYS A 131 1.87 -2.20 10.03
N THR A 132 0.61 -1.84 10.14
CA THR A 132 0.18 -0.61 10.79
C THR A 132 -0.84 -0.91 11.89
N LEU A 133 -0.52 -0.51 13.13
CA LEU A 133 -1.49 -0.42 14.21
C LEU A 133 -2.27 0.88 14.07
N THR A 134 -3.58 0.76 14.08
CA THR A 134 -4.53 1.87 14.10
C THR A 134 -5.20 1.93 15.46
N PHE A 135 -4.99 3.01 16.19
CA PHE A 135 -5.68 3.32 17.44
C PHE A 135 -6.75 4.37 17.15
N THR A 136 -8.00 4.02 17.41
CA THR A 136 -9.14 4.93 17.29
C THR A 136 -9.50 5.45 18.68
N LEU A 137 -9.23 6.73 18.94
CA LEU A 137 -9.50 7.40 20.20
C LEU A 137 -10.85 8.11 20.13
N SER A 138 -11.75 7.82 21.06
CA SER A 138 -13.05 8.48 21.17
C SER A 138 -13.33 8.91 22.62
N PRO A 139 -13.69 10.20 22.87
CA PRO A 139 -13.94 10.67 24.22
C PRO A 139 -15.29 10.16 24.73
N ASP A 140 -15.32 9.60 25.94
CA ASP A 140 -16.53 9.29 26.70
C ASP A 140 -16.77 10.40 27.72
N ALA A 141 -17.60 11.36 27.35
CA ALA A 141 -17.92 12.50 28.21
C ALA A 141 -18.67 12.12 29.50
N GLY A 142 -19.31 10.96 29.52
CA GLY A 142 -20.06 10.49 30.69
C GLY A 142 -19.17 10.00 31.83
N ASN A 143 -18.07 9.34 31.47
CA ASN A 143 -17.12 8.72 32.41
C ASN A 143 -15.82 9.52 32.55
N GLY A 144 -15.63 10.59 31.78
CA GLY A 144 -14.38 11.35 31.74
C GLY A 144 -13.17 10.56 31.17
N ALA A 145 -13.44 9.41 30.57
CA ALA A 145 -12.44 8.52 29.98
C ALA A 145 -12.34 8.70 28.46
N VAL A 146 -11.28 8.18 27.88
CA VAL A 146 -11.12 8.07 26.42
C VAL A 146 -11.13 6.58 26.07
N ASN A 147 -12.03 6.16 25.20
CA ASN A 147 -12.02 4.81 24.65
C ASN A 147 -10.94 4.71 23.57
N ILE A 148 -10.23 3.57 23.53
CA ILE A 148 -9.21 3.29 22.53
C ILE A 148 -9.51 1.92 21.91
N ASP A 149 -9.95 1.93 20.65
CA ASP A 149 -10.09 0.73 19.84
C ASP A 149 -8.83 0.50 19.02
N VAL A 150 -8.42 -0.76 18.86
CA VAL A 150 -7.18 -1.14 18.16
C VAL A 150 -7.45 -2.09 17.02
N SER A 151 -6.89 -1.81 15.86
CA SER A 151 -6.89 -2.68 14.69
C SER A 151 -5.52 -2.68 14.02
N PRO A 152 -5.03 -3.86 13.56
CA PRO A 152 -5.55 -5.20 13.77
C PRO A 152 -5.32 -5.69 15.21
N PRO A 153 -6.06 -6.72 15.68
CA PRO A 153 -5.75 -7.35 16.94
C PRO A 153 -4.42 -8.10 16.83
N LEU A 154 -3.54 -7.93 17.83
CA LEU A 154 -2.28 -8.68 17.96
C LEU A 154 -2.23 -9.38 19.32
N ALA A 155 -1.90 -10.68 19.35
CA ALA A 155 -1.93 -11.49 20.58
C ALA A 155 -0.97 -10.98 21.67
N GLN A 156 0.14 -10.34 21.28
CA GLN A 156 1.15 -9.79 22.20
C GLN A 156 0.91 -8.33 22.56
N LEU A 157 -0.11 -7.66 22.01
CA LEU A 157 -0.37 -6.25 22.27
C LEU A 157 -1.16 -6.04 23.55
N GLN A 158 -0.67 -5.18 24.41
CA GLN A 158 -1.37 -4.68 25.60
C GLN A 158 -1.51 -3.16 25.50
N VAL A 159 -2.73 -2.66 25.69
CA VAL A 159 -3.02 -1.23 25.72
C VAL A 159 -3.18 -0.79 27.17
N ASP A 160 -2.32 0.14 27.58
CA ASP A 160 -2.40 0.81 28.88
C ASP A 160 -2.92 2.23 28.65
N ASN A 161 -4.19 2.44 29.02
CA ASN A 161 -4.89 3.67 28.73
C ASN A 161 -5.15 4.46 30.03
N GLN A 162 -4.44 5.55 30.22
CA GLN A 162 -4.57 6.50 31.32
C GLN A 162 -5.08 7.87 30.83
N LEU A 163 -5.52 7.98 29.57
CA LEU A 163 -6.03 9.24 29.02
C LEU A 163 -7.28 9.70 29.74
N GLN A 164 -7.31 10.98 30.08
CA GLN A 164 -8.47 11.63 30.68
C GLN A 164 -9.05 12.67 29.74
N VAL A 165 -10.40 12.71 29.66
CA VAL A 165 -11.10 13.75 28.92
C VAL A 165 -10.86 15.11 29.59
N SER A 166 -10.49 16.10 28.80
CA SER A 166 -10.30 17.48 29.24
C SER A 166 -11.21 18.45 28.52
N ARG A 167 -11.42 19.62 29.12
CA ARG A 167 -12.10 20.76 28.48
C ARG A 167 -11.10 21.53 27.61
N GLY A 168 -11.61 22.26 26.64
CA GLY A 168 -10.81 23.14 25.77
C GLY A 168 -10.79 22.71 24.31
N ASN A 169 -10.00 23.42 23.50
CA ASN A 169 -9.89 23.16 22.07
C ASN A 169 -9.02 21.94 21.79
N CYS A 170 -9.35 21.21 20.72
CA CYS A 170 -8.59 20.03 20.31
C CYS A 170 -7.09 20.34 20.05
N GLY A 171 -6.81 21.36 19.25
CA GLY A 171 -5.44 21.77 18.91
C GLY A 171 -4.55 20.60 18.50
N ASP A 172 -3.29 20.64 18.90
CA ASP A 172 -2.37 19.50 18.73
C ASP A 172 -2.60 18.46 19.85
N TRP A 173 -3.58 17.59 19.63
CA TRP A 173 -3.93 16.55 20.58
C TRP A 173 -2.82 15.51 20.79
N LYS A 174 -1.97 15.27 19.75
CA LYS A 174 -0.89 14.27 19.82
C LYS A 174 0.20 14.67 20.82
N SER A 175 0.53 15.95 20.90
CA SER A 175 1.51 16.44 21.88
C SER A 175 1.02 16.37 23.32
N ARG A 176 -0.31 16.28 23.54
CA ARG A 176 -0.94 16.21 24.87
C ARG A 176 -1.29 14.79 25.30
N ALA A 177 -1.47 13.89 24.34
CA ALA A 177 -1.57 12.46 24.56
C ALA A 177 -0.16 11.88 24.44
N ASP A 178 0.49 11.59 25.57
CA ASP A 178 1.81 10.98 25.60
C ASP A 178 1.67 9.51 25.18
N VAL A 179 1.94 9.24 23.89
CA VAL A 179 1.79 7.90 23.30
C VAL A 179 3.16 7.26 23.20
N ASN A 180 3.33 6.14 23.88
CA ASN A 180 4.55 5.35 23.81
C ASN A 180 4.24 3.89 23.47
N ILE A 181 4.91 3.35 22.42
CA ILE A 181 4.78 1.95 22.01
C ILE A 181 6.14 1.28 22.07
N ALA A 182 6.28 0.29 22.95
CA ALA A 182 7.53 -0.39 23.17
C ALA A 182 7.37 -1.91 23.30
N THR A 183 8.32 -2.64 22.71
CA THR A 183 8.43 -4.09 22.93
C THR A 183 9.19 -4.33 24.24
N GLN A 184 8.59 -5.12 25.13
CA GLN A 184 9.18 -5.53 26.41
C GLN A 184 10.11 -6.71 26.21
N THR A 185 10.93 -7.00 27.23
CA THR A 185 11.89 -8.11 27.21
C THR A 185 11.26 -9.51 27.12
N ASP A 186 9.98 -9.63 27.49
CA ASP A 186 9.19 -10.87 27.39
C ASP A 186 8.46 -11.01 26.03
N GLY A 187 8.68 -10.08 25.09
CA GLY A 187 8.03 -10.04 23.79
C GLY A 187 6.66 -9.38 23.78
N THR A 188 6.13 -8.96 24.93
CA THR A 188 4.88 -8.16 24.99
C THR A 188 5.11 -6.79 24.39
N VAL A 189 4.15 -6.32 23.61
CA VAL A 189 4.12 -4.97 23.08
C VAL A 189 3.17 -4.13 23.91
N ARG A 190 3.70 -3.15 24.62
CA ARG A 190 2.89 -2.21 25.42
C ARG A 190 2.70 -0.91 24.65
N ALA A 191 1.43 -0.55 24.45
CA ALA A 191 1.01 0.74 23.95
C ALA A 191 0.42 1.56 25.11
N SER A 192 1.19 2.52 25.63
CA SER A 192 0.77 3.39 26.74
C SER A 192 0.25 4.72 26.20
N PHE A 193 -0.87 5.15 26.74
CA PHE A 193 -1.52 6.42 26.41
C PHE A 193 -1.77 7.18 27.71
N ASP A 194 -1.03 8.26 27.92
CA ASP A 194 -1.11 9.09 29.12
C ASP A 194 -1.49 10.53 28.80
N GLY A 195 -1.94 11.29 29.81
CA GLY A 195 -2.19 12.73 29.68
C GLY A 195 -3.64 13.09 29.41
N ARG A 196 -3.88 14.07 28.52
CA ARG A 196 -5.20 14.70 28.37
C ARG A 196 -5.66 14.74 26.91
N TYR A 197 -6.88 14.37 26.69
CA TYR A 197 -7.56 14.39 25.40
C TYR A 197 -8.77 15.32 25.46
N ALA A 198 -8.80 16.40 24.66
CA ALA A 198 -9.92 17.31 24.68
C ALA A 198 -11.19 16.66 24.09
N GLY A 199 -12.32 16.74 24.82
CA GLY A 199 -13.59 16.20 24.32
C GLY A 199 -14.02 16.78 22.97
N THR A 200 -13.62 18.03 22.66
CA THR A 200 -13.87 18.68 21.37
C THR A 200 -13.08 18.07 20.19
N CYS A 201 -12.12 17.18 20.45
CA CYS A 201 -11.40 16.44 19.38
C CYS A 201 -12.34 15.49 18.63
N GLY A 202 -13.40 15.00 19.29
CA GLY A 202 -14.20 13.92 18.75
C GLY A 202 -13.34 12.68 18.53
N GLU A 203 -13.70 11.86 17.56
CA GLU A 203 -12.90 10.70 17.17
C GLU A 203 -11.62 11.11 16.44
N ARG A 204 -10.51 10.49 16.80
CA ARG A 204 -9.20 10.65 16.15
C ARG A 204 -8.53 9.32 15.93
N ILE A 205 -7.81 9.22 14.82
CA ILE A 205 -7.05 8.03 14.43
C ILE A 205 -5.56 8.32 14.61
N TYR A 206 -4.86 7.38 15.25
CA TYR A 206 -3.41 7.34 15.38
C TYR A 206 -2.87 6.07 14.74
N ASN A 207 -2.14 6.22 13.62
CA ASN A 207 -1.52 5.12 12.89
C ASN A 207 -0.03 5.07 13.18
N VAL A 208 0.49 3.88 13.48
CA VAL A 208 1.91 3.66 13.72
C VAL A 208 2.38 2.32 13.19
N ALA A 209 3.51 2.31 12.49
CA ALA A 209 4.16 1.12 11.96
C ALA A 209 5.24 0.61 12.94
N ALA A 210 4.82 0.24 14.16
CA ALA A 210 5.67 -0.43 15.12
C ALA A 210 5.88 -1.91 14.76
N LEU A 211 6.83 -2.58 15.39
CA LEU A 211 7.13 -4.00 15.24
C LEU A 211 7.81 -4.39 13.91
N THR A 212 8.35 -5.59 13.86
CA THR A 212 8.83 -6.20 12.62
C THR A 212 7.65 -6.79 11.83
N HIS A 213 7.82 -7.07 10.54
CA HIS A 213 6.81 -7.78 9.75
C HIS A 213 6.49 -9.16 10.35
N ALA A 214 7.51 -9.88 10.81
CA ALA A 214 7.37 -11.21 11.39
C ALA A 214 6.51 -11.18 12.67
N ASP A 215 6.82 -10.27 13.61
CA ASP A 215 6.05 -10.11 14.84
C ASP A 215 4.59 -9.68 14.56
N PHE A 216 4.39 -8.88 13.52
CA PHE A 216 3.09 -8.34 13.18
C PHE A 216 2.14 -9.44 12.65
N ILE A 217 2.60 -10.25 11.68
CA ILE A 217 1.78 -11.37 11.16
C ILE A 217 1.62 -12.49 12.19
N TRP A 218 2.66 -12.80 12.96
CA TRP A 218 2.60 -13.82 14.01
C TRP A 218 1.55 -13.45 15.07
N GLY A 219 1.60 -12.23 15.59
CA GLY A 219 0.63 -11.75 16.58
C GLY A 219 -0.79 -11.68 16.04
N GLY A 220 -0.95 -11.19 14.80
CA GLY A 220 -2.24 -11.15 14.11
C GLY A 220 -2.83 -12.54 13.90
N PHE A 221 -2.03 -13.49 13.43
CA PHE A 221 -2.48 -14.87 13.26
C PHE A 221 -2.93 -15.49 14.60
N LEU A 222 -2.16 -15.34 15.66
CA LEU A 222 -2.51 -15.89 16.97
C LEU A 222 -3.76 -15.24 17.58
N ALA A 223 -3.96 -13.94 17.40
CA ALA A 223 -5.17 -13.25 17.85
C ALA A 223 -6.40 -13.81 17.12
N LEU A 224 -6.34 -13.92 15.81
CA LEU A 224 -7.42 -14.45 14.98
C LEU A 224 -7.61 -15.97 15.18
N TRP A 225 -6.54 -16.72 15.44
CA TRP A 225 -6.60 -18.13 15.80
C TRP A 225 -7.47 -18.37 17.05
N ARG A 226 -7.22 -17.59 18.12
CA ARG A 226 -8.05 -17.62 19.33
C ARG A 226 -9.48 -17.18 19.07
N GLN A 227 -9.67 -16.12 18.31
CA GLN A 227 -10.99 -15.63 17.92
C GLN A 227 -11.81 -16.70 17.18
N ALA A 228 -11.16 -17.51 16.35
CA ALA A 228 -11.78 -18.63 15.64
C ALA A 228 -11.96 -19.89 16.52
N GLY A 229 -11.71 -19.82 17.84
CA GLY A 229 -11.84 -20.95 18.78
C GLY A 229 -10.66 -21.92 18.75
N GLY A 230 -9.54 -21.57 18.11
CA GLY A 230 -8.32 -22.36 18.14
C GLY A 230 -7.57 -22.24 19.47
N THR A 231 -6.87 -23.31 19.85
CA THR A 231 -6.06 -23.36 21.07
C THR A 231 -4.59 -23.64 20.75
N TYR A 232 -3.73 -23.55 21.73
CA TYR A 232 -2.34 -24.01 21.63
C TYR A 232 -1.88 -24.57 22.97
N ARG A 233 -1.03 -25.61 22.90
CA ARG A 233 -0.49 -26.32 24.10
C ARG A 233 0.43 -25.39 24.90
N ASN A 234 1.34 -24.72 24.20
CA ASN A 234 2.17 -23.63 24.69
C ASN A 234 2.11 -22.48 23.68
N LEU A 235 2.44 -21.27 24.07
CA LEU A 235 2.51 -20.16 23.13
C LEU A 235 3.44 -20.53 21.96
N PRO A 236 2.95 -20.61 20.71
CA PRO A 236 3.78 -20.96 19.56
C PRO A 236 4.92 -19.99 19.38
N GLY A 237 6.15 -20.49 19.34
CA GLY A 237 7.30 -19.64 19.04
C GLY A 237 7.29 -19.16 17.60
N LEU A 238 7.75 -17.93 17.38
CA LEU A 238 7.98 -17.37 16.05
C LEU A 238 9.30 -17.89 15.49
N ARG A 239 9.29 -18.40 14.26
CA ARG A 239 10.48 -18.78 13.49
C ARG A 239 10.36 -18.30 12.05
N GLU A 240 11.48 -18.09 11.39
CA GLU A 240 11.56 -17.85 9.95
C GLU A 240 12.21 -19.06 9.27
N GLY A 241 11.68 -19.44 8.10
CA GLY A 241 12.21 -20.57 7.34
C GLY A 241 11.33 -20.95 6.16
N LYS A 242 11.86 -21.76 5.26
CA LYS A 242 11.11 -22.27 4.12
C LYS A 242 10.19 -23.41 4.50
N VAL A 243 9.04 -23.51 3.83
CA VAL A 243 8.20 -24.70 3.88
C VAL A 243 9.04 -25.91 3.45
N PRO A 244 9.13 -26.97 4.29
CA PRO A 244 9.92 -28.15 3.95
C PRO A 244 9.29 -28.96 2.80
N ARG A 245 10.04 -29.89 2.27
CA ARG A 245 9.55 -30.87 1.30
C ARG A 245 9.89 -32.28 1.81
N PRO A 246 8.89 -33.14 2.08
CA PRO A 246 7.45 -32.91 1.90
C PRO A 246 6.84 -32.03 3.00
N ALA A 247 5.70 -31.40 2.72
CA ALA A 247 4.83 -30.73 3.69
C ALA A 247 3.36 -30.92 3.30
N VAL A 248 2.46 -30.88 4.28
CA VAL A 248 1.02 -31.02 4.07
C VAL A 248 0.42 -29.62 3.86
N LEU A 249 -0.21 -29.38 2.72
CA LEU A 249 -0.99 -28.16 2.51
C LEU A 249 -2.31 -28.26 3.29
N LEU A 250 -2.53 -27.33 4.21
CA LEU A 250 -3.77 -27.25 5.00
C LEU A 250 -4.79 -26.33 4.35
N ALA A 251 -4.35 -25.14 3.91
CA ALA A 251 -5.23 -24.13 3.35
C ALA A 251 -4.47 -23.17 2.42
N THR A 252 -5.19 -22.57 1.49
CA THR A 252 -4.71 -21.44 0.68
C THR A 252 -5.79 -20.38 0.60
N HIS A 253 -5.44 -19.17 1.02
CA HIS A 253 -6.24 -17.98 0.83
C HIS A 253 -5.80 -17.26 -0.45
N TYR A 254 -6.76 -16.76 -1.21
CA TYR A 254 -6.55 -15.92 -2.39
C TYR A 254 -7.01 -14.51 -2.07
N GLY A 255 -6.10 -13.56 -2.15
CA GLY A 255 -6.37 -12.14 -1.97
C GLY A 255 -7.28 -11.54 -3.05
N PRO A 256 -7.48 -10.22 -3.04
CA PRO A 256 -8.23 -9.52 -4.07
C PRO A 256 -7.58 -9.66 -5.45
N THR A 257 -8.34 -9.34 -6.50
CA THR A 257 -7.81 -9.27 -7.86
C THR A 257 -6.82 -8.12 -8.01
N LEU A 258 -5.92 -8.22 -9.00
CA LEU A 258 -5.02 -7.12 -9.33
C LEU A 258 -5.79 -5.85 -9.71
N ALA A 259 -6.93 -5.96 -10.40
CA ALA A 259 -7.77 -4.80 -10.72
C ALA A 259 -8.23 -4.06 -9.45
N GLU A 260 -8.69 -4.78 -8.42
CA GLU A 260 -9.06 -4.19 -7.12
C GLU A 260 -7.86 -3.55 -6.41
N VAL A 261 -6.70 -4.19 -6.48
CA VAL A 261 -5.45 -3.67 -5.89
C VAL A 261 -4.97 -2.42 -6.61
N VAL A 262 -5.02 -2.39 -7.94
CA VAL A 262 -4.66 -1.23 -8.77
C VAL A 262 -5.57 -0.04 -8.44
N HIS A 263 -6.89 -0.30 -8.28
CA HIS A 263 -7.81 0.74 -7.82
C HIS A 263 -7.33 1.37 -6.50
N ASP A 264 -7.02 0.58 -5.49
CA ASP A 264 -6.59 1.09 -4.19
C ASP A 264 -5.21 1.80 -4.25
N ILE A 265 -4.29 1.29 -5.08
CA ILE A 265 -2.97 1.91 -5.29
C ILE A 265 -3.13 3.32 -5.87
N ASP A 266 -3.90 3.48 -6.92
CA ASP A 266 -3.95 4.75 -7.65
C ASP A 266 -4.95 5.72 -7.03
N LYS A 267 -6.14 5.27 -6.62
CA LYS A 267 -7.18 6.08 -6.00
C LYS A 267 -6.71 6.73 -4.70
N TYR A 268 -6.04 5.95 -3.84
CA TYR A 268 -5.58 6.40 -2.52
C TYR A 268 -4.07 6.66 -2.44
N SER A 269 -3.36 6.45 -3.52
CA SER A 269 -1.90 6.63 -3.59
C SER A 269 -1.11 5.77 -2.60
N ASN A 270 -1.52 4.50 -2.40
CA ASN A 270 -0.94 3.61 -1.41
C ASN A 270 0.49 3.16 -1.82
N ASN A 271 1.50 3.56 -1.01
CA ASN A 271 2.90 3.29 -1.33
C ASN A 271 3.28 1.83 -1.13
N VAL A 272 2.89 1.22 0.00
CA VAL A 272 3.28 -0.15 0.30
C VAL A 272 2.65 -1.14 -0.68
N MET A 273 1.40 -0.92 -1.09
CA MET A 273 0.76 -1.75 -2.11
C MET A 273 1.46 -1.63 -3.47
N ALA A 274 1.89 -0.42 -3.86
CA ALA A 274 2.64 -0.22 -5.10
C ALA A 274 4.00 -0.94 -5.07
N ARG A 275 4.72 -0.89 -3.94
CA ARG A 275 5.99 -1.63 -3.73
C ARG A 275 5.78 -3.14 -3.77
N GLN A 276 4.71 -3.64 -3.15
CA GLN A 276 4.32 -5.06 -3.23
C GLN A 276 4.09 -5.49 -4.69
N LEU A 277 3.32 -4.70 -5.45
CA LEU A 277 3.06 -4.98 -6.87
C LEU A 277 4.36 -4.95 -7.69
N PHE A 278 5.22 -3.95 -7.47
CA PHE A 278 6.51 -3.84 -8.16
C PHE A 278 7.38 -5.09 -7.97
N LEU A 279 7.48 -5.59 -6.74
CA LEU A 279 8.22 -6.82 -6.45
C LEU A 279 7.49 -8.07 -6.97
N THR A 280 6.14 -8.10 -6.88
CA THR A 280 5.36 -9.21 -7.43
C THR A 280 5.58 -9.38 -8.93
N ILE A 281 5.62 -8.29 -9.70
CA ILE A 281 5.96 -8.33 -11.14
C ILE A 281 7.33 -8.99 -11.33
N GLY A 282 8.32 -8.62 -10.53
CA GLY A 282 9.64 -9.22 -10.56
C GLY A 282 9.61 -10.73 -10.29
N ALA A 283 8.93 -11.15 -9.21
CA ALA A 283 8.83 -12.55 -8.81
C ALA A 283 8.12 -13.43 -9.86
N GLU A 284 6.94 -13.00 -10.31
CA GLU A 284 6.09 -13.78 -11.20
C GLU A 284 6.71 -13.95 -12.59
N ILE A 285 7.26 -12.89 -13.14
CA ILE A 285 7.84 -12.93 -14.49
C ILE A 285 9.20 -13.62 -14.52
N SER A 286 10.03 -13.45 -13.48
CA SER A 286 11.33 -14.12 -13.42
C SER A 286 11.27 -15.55 -12.86
N ARG A 287 10.21 -15.86 -12.11
CA ARG A 287 10.03 -17.11 -11.35
C ARG A 287 11.15 -17.35 -10.32
N LYS A 288 11.64 -16.28 -9.70
CA LYS A 288 12.67 -16.27 -8.67
C LYS A 288 12.22 -15.34 -7.53
N PRO A 289 12.79 -15.47 -6.32
CA PRO A 289 12.60 -14.46 -5.29
C PRO A 289 12.90 -13.07 -5.84
N ALA A 290 11.99 -12.11 -5.63
CA ALA A 290 12.16 -10.79 -6.21
C ALA A 290 13.13 -9.93 -5.42
N SER A 291 13.98 -9.19 -6.15
CA SER A 291 14.71 -8.01 -5.68
C SER A 291 14.25 -6.77 -6.45
N VAL A 292 14.71 -5.60 -6.00
CA VAL A 292 14.45 -4.32 -6.68
C VAL A 292 15.09 -4.34 -8.08
N GLU A 293 16.34 -4.78 -8.21
CA GLU A 293 17.09 -4.83 -9.47
C GLU A 293 16.42 -5.77 -10.48
N GLN A 294 15.93 -6.91 -9.99
CA GLN A 294 15.26 -7.88 -10.85
C GLN A 294 13.91 -7.35 -11.34
N SER A 295 13.13 -6.71 -10.46
CA SER A 295 11.85 -6.10 -10.81
C SER A 295 12.04 -4.95 -11.82
N THR A 296 13.05 -4.11 -11.61
CA THR A 296 13.45 -3.07 -12.55
C THR A 296 13.82 -3.64 -13.92
N ALA A 297 14.62 -4.72 -13.94
CA ALA A 297 15.02 -5.37 -15.19
C ALA A 297 13.83 -6.00 -15.95
N VAL A 298 12.84 -6.51 -15.23
CA VAL A 298 11.59 -7.02 -15.82
C VAL A 298 10.79 -5.89 -16.47
N ILE A 299 10.58 -4.78 -15.76
CA ILE A 299 9.83 -3.62 -16.28
C ILE A 299 10.53 -3.00 -17.47
N ASN A 300 11.85 -2.81 -17.43
CA ASN A 300 12.61 -2.26 -18.57
C ASN A 300 12.50 -3.15 -19.82
N ARG A 301 12.54 -4.48 -19.67
CA ARG A 301 12.33 -5.40 -20.80
C ARG A 301 10.91 -5.34 -21.35
N TRP A 302 9.92 -5.17 -20.48
CA TRP A 302 8.54 -4.98 -20.89
C TRP A 302 8.37 -3.68 -21.68
N LEU A 303 8.89 -2.55 -21.17
CA LEU A 303 8.88 -1.27 -21.87
C LEU A 303 9.52 -1.35 -23.27
N ALA A 304 10.65 -2.02 -23.38
CA ALA A 304 11.32 -2.22 -24.67
C ALA A 304 10.47 -3.03 -25.68
N LYS A 305 9.70 -4.00 -25.20
CA LYS A 305 8.77 -4.78 -26.05
C LYS A 305 7.53 -3.98 -26.48
N GLN A 306 7.20 -2.92 -25.76
CA GLN A 306 6.08 -2.02 -26.05
C GLN A 306 6.54 -0.80 -26.91
N ASP A 307 7.77 -0.78 -27.42
CA ASP A 307 8.37 0.37 -28.10
C ASP A 307 8.34 1.66 -27.26
N LEU A 308 8.36 1.50 -25.92
CA LEU A 308 8.39 2.56 -24.93
C LEU A 308 9.79 2.72 -24.32
N ALA A 309 10.83 2.89 -25.15
CA ALA A 309 12.14 3.22 -24.62
C ALA A 309 12.09 4.52 -23.81
N MET A 310 12.53 4.45 -22.54
CA MET A 310 12.53 5.57 -21.61
C MET A 310 13.95 5.78 -21.06
N PRO A 311 14.80 6.53 -21.76
CA PRO A 311 16.22 6.67 -21.40
C PRO A 311 16.42 7.38 -20.05
N GLU A 312 15.47 8.20 -19.62
CA GLU A 312 15.51 8.96 -18.36
C GLU A 312 14.89 8.20 -17.18
N LEU A 313 14.41 6.96 -17.40
CA LEU A 313 13.76 6.19 -16.36
C LEU A 313 14.74 5.68 -15.32
N VAL A 314 14.52 6.06 -14.08
CA VAL A 314 15.17 5.47 -12.90
C VAL A 314 14.08 4.92 -11.98
N LEU A 315 14.10 3.61 -11.75
CA LEU A 315 13.20 2.91 -10.84
C LEU A 315 13.96 2.47 -9.59
N GLU A 316 13.37 2.73 -8.43
CA GLU A 316 13.90 2.30 -7.14
C GLU A 316 12.91 1.39 -6.40
N ASN A 317 11.65 1.77 -6.32
CA ASN A 317 10.63 1.01 -5.59
C ASN A 317 9.24 0.99 -6.26
N GLY A 318 9.08 1.65 -7.38
CA GLY A 318 7.85 1.71 -8.16
C GLY A 318 6.69 2.47 -7.52
N SER A 319 6.90 3.12 -6.38
CA SER A 319 5.85 3.87 -5.68
C SER A 319 5.96 5.39 -5.85
N GLY A 320 7.13 5.89 -6.25
CA GLY A 320 7.43 7.31 -6.31
C GLY A 320 7.81 7.93 -4.96
N LEU A 321 7.82 7.16 -3.87
CA LEU A 321 8.37 7.61 -2.59
C LEU A 321 9.89 7.39 -2.60
N SER A 322 10.59 8.23 -3.35
CA SER A 322 12.01 8.11 -3.67
C SER A 322 12.62 9.48 -3.96
N ARG A 323 13.90 9.63 -3.63
CA ARG A 323 14.71 10.79 -4.05
C ARG A 323 15.35 10.58 -5.43
N THR A 324 15.47 9.35 -5.86
CA THR A 324 16.23 8.95 -7.05
C THR A 324 15.37 8.65 -8.27
N GLU A 325 14.10 8.20 -8.07
CA GLU A 325 13.22 7.89 -9.19
C GLU A 325 13.05 9.06 -10.16
N ARG A 326 13.14 8.77 -11.45
CA ARG A 326 13.04 9.75 -12.55
C ARG A 326 12.23 9.16 -13.71
N ILE A 327 11.48 10.03 -14.36
CA ILE A 327 10.85 9.77 -15.64
C ILE A 327 10.66 11.13 -16.35
N SER A 328 10.68 11.16 -17.69
CA SER A 328 10.34 12.36 -18.43
C SER A 328 8.82 12.52 -18.58
N ALA A 329 8.35 13.78 -18.72
CA ALA A 329 6.92 14.03 -18.96
C ALA A 329 6.47 13.43 -20.31
N ARG A 330 7.36 13.40 -21.31
CA ARG A 330 7.11 12.77 -22.60
C ARG A 330 6.87 11.27 -22.43
N ASP A 331 7.74 10.58 -21.70
CA ASP A 331 7.66 9.14 -21.55
C ASP A 331 6.47 8.72 -20.71
N MET A 332 6.14 9.46 -19.65
CA MET A 332 4.89 9.27 -18.91
C MET A 332 3.66 9.50 -19.81
N GLY A 333 3.71 10.51 -20.66
CA GLY A 333 2.63 10.78 -21.62
C GLY A 333 2.48 9.66 -22.67
N ARG A 334 3.58 9.09 -23.18
CA ARG A 334 3.56 7.93 -24.09
C ARG A 334 3.03 6.68 -23.39
N LEU A 335 3.42 6.47 -22.15
CA LEU A 335 2.91 5.36 -21.30
C LEU A 335 1.38 5.45 -21.18
N LEU A 336 0.84 6.63 -20.85
CA LEU A 336 -0.60 6.84 -20.71
C LEU A 336 -1.36 6.70 -22.05
N GLN A 337 -0.76 7.09 -23.16
CA GLN A 337 -1.33 6.86 -24.48
C GLN A 337 -1.38 5.36 -24.83
N GLN A 338 -0.32 4.64 -24.52
CA GLN A 338 -0.26 3.19 -24.71
C GLN A 338 -1.29 2.48 -23.79
N ALA A 339 -1.42 2.95 -22.55
CA ALA A 339 -2.41 2.44 -21.61
C ALA A 339 -3.85 2.67 -22.11
N ASP A 340 -4.17 3.85 -22.63
CA ASP A 340 -5.52 4.15 -23.17
C ASP A 340 -5.88 3.26 -24.38
N ALA A 341 -4.90 2.84 -25.17
CA ALA A 341 -5.07 1.94 -26.30
C ALA A 341 -5.08 0.45 -25.91
N ASN A 342 -4.67 0.11 -24.68
CA ASN A 342 -4.59 -1.28 -24.19
C ASN A 342 -5.97 -1.80 -23.77
N PRO A 343 -6.29 -3.09 -23.95
CA PRO A 343 -7.56 -3.68 -23.47
C PRO A 343 -7.83 -3.45 -21.98
N ASN A 344 -6.79 -3.37 -21.15
CA ASN A 344 -6.89 -3.10 -19.71
C ASN A 344 -6.89 -1.60 -19.37
N GLY A 345 -6.84 -0.71 -20.35
CA GLY A 345 -6.75 0.74 -20.16
C GLY A 345 -7.93 1.34 -19.40
N GLY A 346 -9.13 0.79 -19.60
CA GLY A 346 -10.32 1.16 -18.83
C GLY A 346 -10.14 0.92 -17.33
N ILE A 347 -9.56 -0.22 -16.94
CA ILE A 347 -9.31 -0.58 -15.54
C ILE A 347 -8.34 0.41 -14.89
N LEU A 348 -7.24 0.75 -15.58
CA LEU A 348 -6.29 1.74 -15.08
C LEU A 348 -6.96 3.10 -14.90
N ARG A 349 -7.74 3.56 -15.89
CA ARG A 349 -8.40 4.86 -15.86
C ARG A 349 -9.40 4.95 -14.70
N ASP A 350 -10.24 3.93 -14.53
CA ASP A 350 -11.26 3.86 -13.46
C ASP A 350 -10.61 3.85 -12.05
N ALA A 351 -9.35 3.39 -11.97
CA ALA A 351 -8.57 3.40 -10.75
C ALA A 351 -8.04 4.80 -10.36
N LEU A 352 -8.02 5.76 -11.30
CA LEU A 352 -7.49 7.10 -11.01
C LEU A 352 -8.48 7.93 -10.17
N PRO A 353 -7.98 8.85 -9.33
CA PRO A 353 -8.80 9.83 -8.65
C PRO A 353 -9.55 10.73 -9.62
N VAL A 354 -10.86 10.87 -9.44
CA VAL A 354 -11.70 11.78 -10.25
C VAL A 354 -11.71 13.17 -9.60
N VAL A 355 -11.36 14.17 -10.39
CA VAL A 355 -11.28 15.57 -9.95
C VAL A 355 -12.61 16.02 -9.34
N GLY A 356 -12.58 16.55 -8.11
CA GLY A 356 -13.74 17.07 -7.38
C GLY A 356 -14.72 16.03 -6.87
N VAL A 357 -14.42 14.71 -7.06
CA VAL A 357 -15.35 13.62 -6.73
C VAL A 357 -14.76 12.65 -5.69
N ASP A 358 -13.59 12.05 -5.97
CA ASP A 358 -13.06 10.98 -5.13
C ASP A 358 -11.52 10.98 -4.99
N GLY A 359 -11.02 10.01 -4.25
CA GLY A 359 -9.60 9.76 -4.06
C GLY A 359 -8.82 10.99 -3.57
N THR A 360 -7.59 11.12 -4.05
CA THR A 360 -6.71 12.25 -3.69
C THR A 360 -7.11 13.58 -4.32
N MET A 361 -8.06 13.58 -5.26
CA MET A 361 -8.58 14.77 -5.94
C MET A 361 -9.96 15.22 -5.45
N ARG A 362 -10.57 14.53 -4.47
CA ARG A 362 -11.95 14.76 -4.00
C ARG A 362 -12.25 16.20 -3.61
N ASN A 363 -11.32 16.89 -2.98
CA ASN A 363 -11.52 18.24 -2.47
C ASN A 363 -10.89 19.33 -3.37
N ARG A 364 -10.54 18.98 -4.61
CA ARG A 364 -9.82 19.86 -5.54
C ARG A 364 -10.67 20.17 -6.75
N LEU A 365 -10.78 21.46 -7.13
CA LEU A 365 -11.56 21.92 -8.27
C LEU A 365 -13.07 21.55 -8.26
N THR A 366 -13.66 21.36 -7.10
CA THR A 366 -15.03 20.85 -6.90
C THR A 366 -16.14 21.69 -7.55
N ARG A 367 -15.85 22.97 -7.87
CA ARG A 367 -16.79 23.92 -8.52
C ARG A 367 -16.35 24.33 -9.92
N ALA A 368 -15.28 23.76 -10.43
CA ALA A 368 -14.77 24.02 -11.76
C ALA A 368 -15.43 23.10 -12.79
N GLY A 369 -15.51 23.52 -14.06
CA GLY A 369 -16.10 22.69 -15.13
C GLY A 369 -15.43 21.33 -15.30
N VAL A 370 -14.13 21.23 -15.00
CA VAL A 370 -13.35 19.98 -15.04
C VAL A 370 -13.73 18.97 -13.94
N ALA A 371 -14.53 19.35 -12.93
CA ALA A 371 -15.00 18.42 -11.90
C ALA A 371 -15.82 17.29 -12.53
N GLY A 372 -15.46 16.04 -12.22
CA GLY A 372 -16.07 14.84 -12.80
C GLY A 372 -15.57 14.47 -14.20
N ASN A 373 -14.76 15.32 -14.85
CA ASN A 373 -14.31 15.16 -16.25
C ASN A 373 -12.78 14.96 -16.37
N ALA A 374 -12.12 14.60 -15.26
CA ALA A 374 -10.69 14.31 -15.30
C ALA A 374 -10.33 13.24 -14.26
N GLU A 375 -9.58 12.24 -14.70
CA GLU A 375 -9.02 11.15 -13.90
C GLU A 375 -7.52 11.40 -13.74
N ILE A 376 -7.12 11.86 -12.55
CA ILE A 376 -5.78 12.41 -12.31
C ILE A 376 -5.09 11.75 -11.12
N LYS A 377 -3.96 11.10 -11.39
CA LYS A 377 -3.02 10.70 -10.36
C LYS A 377 -2.18 11.88 -9.92
N THR A 378 -2.10 12.11 -8.62
CA THR A 378 -1.24 13.15 -8.03
C THR A 378 0.07 12.58 -7.50
N GLY A 379 1.11 13.41 -7.49
CA GLY A 379 2.39 13.14 -6.85
C GLY A 379 2.81 14.31 -5.96
N THR A 380 3.25 14.01 -4.73
CA THR A 380 3.64 15.04 -3.75
C THR A 380 4.85 14.55 -2.93
N LEU A 381 5.92 15.33 -2.96
CA LEU A 381 7.01 15.32 -1.97
C LEU A 381 7.23 16.77 -1.52
N ASN A 382 8.16 16.99 -0.59
CA ASN A 382 8.42 18.36 -0.08
C ASN A 382 8.71 19.35 -1.22
N ASP A 383 9.53 18.89 -2.17
CA ASP A 383 10.06 19.65 -3.31
C ASP A 383 9.46 19.20 -4.67
N VAL A 384 8.39 18.40 -4.66
CA VAL A 384 7.75 17.88 -5.86
C VAL A 384 6.24 18.07 -5.82
N ARG A 385 5.68 18.55 -6.92
CA ARG A 385 4.25 18.43 -7.27
C ARG A 385 4.14 17.86 -8.67
N ALA A 386 3.33 16.81 -8.81
CA ALA A 386 3.11 16.18 -10.11
C ALA A 386 1.63 15.83 -10.30
N ILE A 387 1.19 15.86 -11.53
CA ILE A 387 -0.08 15.33 -11.99
C ILE A 387 0.14 14.53 -13.28
N ALA A 388 -0.57 13.43 -13.44
CA ALA A 388 -0.59 12.66 -14.68
C ALA A 388 -1.93 11.91 -14.79
N GLY A 389 -2.49 11.83 -16.00
CA GLY A 389 -3.77 11.17 -16.23
C GLY A 389 -4.49 11.69 -17.46
N TYR A 390 -5.81 11.71 -17.39
CA TYR A 390 -6.69 12.01 -18.51
C TYR A 390 -7.65 13.15 -18.17
N VAL A 391 -7.99 13.96 -19.18
CA VAL A 391 -9.01 15.00 -19.10
C VAL A 391 -9.94 14.85 -20.30
N GLU A 392 -11.23 14.76 -20.07
CA GLU A 392 -12.24 14.85 -21.11
C GLU A 392 -12.67 16.31 -21.27
N GLY A 393 -12.42 16.88 -22.44
CA GLY A 393 -12.79 18.25 -22.76
C GLY A 393 -14.29 18.43 -23.00
N GLU A 394 -14.80 19.66 -22.92
CA GLU A 394 -16.20 19.99 -23.19
C GLU A 394 -16.69 19.52 -24.57
N ASN A 395 -15.78 19.33 -25.51
CA ASN A 395 -16.06 18.80 -26.84
C ASN A 395 -16.05 17.29 -26.96
N GLY A 396 -15.90 16.56 -25.83
CA GLY A 396 -15.80 15.09 -25.76
C GLY A 396 -14.46 14.52 -26.24
N GLU A 397 -13.47 15.37 -26.55
CA GLU A 397 -12.12 14.89 -26.85
C GLU A 397 -11.36 14.56 -25.56
N ARG A 398 -10.65 13.42 -25.55
CA ARG A 398 -9.81 13.04 -24.41
C ARG A 398 -8.37 13.47 -24.62
N PHE A 399 -7.77 13.96 -23.55
CA PHE A 399 -6.39 14.44 -23.51
C PHE A 399 -5.61 13.69 -22.44
N VAL A 400 -4.37 13.33 -22.75
CA VAL A 400 -3.36 12.95 -21.76
C VAL A 400 -2.71 14.22 -21.22
N VAL A 401 -2.59 14.33 -19.91
CA VAL A 401 -1.88 15.40 -19.23
C VAL A 401 -0.78 14.84 -18.34
N VAL A 402 0.40 15.42 -18.41
CA VAL A 402 1.53 15.16 -17.48
C VAL A 402 2.18 16.49 -17.15
N SER A 403 2.30 16.80 -15.88
CA SER A 403 3.02 17.99 -15.41
C SER A 403 3.76 17.67 -14.11
N MET A 404 5.05 17.97 -14.08
CA MET A 404 5.93 17.76 -12.93
C MET A 404 6.67 19.06 -12.61
N ILE A 405 6.67 19.43 -11.34
CA ILE A 405 7.37 20.59 -10.78
C ILE A 405 8.31 20.08 -9.72
N ASN A 406 9.62 20.14 -9.95
CA ASN A 406 10.67 19.81 -9.00
C ASN A 406 11.37 21.11 -8.59
N HIS A 407 11.02 21.65 -7.42
CA HIS A 407 11.54 22.91 -6.92
C HIS A 407 11.29 23.01 -5.41
N PRO A 408 12.20 23.62 -4.60
CA PRO A 408 11.94 23.82 -3.17
C PRO A 408 10.60 24.49 -2.85
N ASN A 409 10.09 25.34 -3.75
CA ASN A 409 8.76 25.97 -3.66
C ASN A 409 7.67 25.28 -4.52
N ALA A 410 7.77 23.96 -4.75
CA ALA A 410 6.82 23.23 -5.60
C ALA A 410 5.37 23.32 -5.09
N SER A 411 5.16 23.54 -3.79
CA SER A 411 3.83 23.69 -3.20
C SER A 411 3.03 24.84 -3.82
N ALA A 412 3.68 25.92 -4.22
CA ALA A 412 3.03 27.04 -4.93
C ALA A 412 2.56 26.67 -6.35
N GLY A 413 3.09 25.60 -6.93
CA GLY A 413 2.76 25.12 -8.27
C GLY A 413 1.38 24.45 -8.41
N GLN A 414 0.68 24.20 -7.29
CA GLN A 414 -0.64 23.56 -7.35
C GLN A 414 -1.64 24.38 -8.17
N ALA A 415 -1.64 25.71 -8.03
CA ALA A 415 -2.52 26.59 -8.78
C ALA A 415 -2.27 26.51 -10.30
N ALA A 416 -0.99 26.33 -10.71
CA ALA A 416 -0.66 26.14 -12.12
C ALA A 416 -1.20 24.81 -12.67
N HIS A 417 -1.12 23.73 -11.89
CA HIS A 417 -1.75 22.46 -12.27
C HIS A 417 -3.26 22.57 -12.38
N ASP A 418 -3.93 23.28 -11.46
CA ASP A 418 -5.37 23.51 -11.49
C ASP A 418 -5.79 24.30 -12.74
N ALA A 419 -5.04 25.35 -13.06
CA ALA A 419 -5.27 26.14 -14.28
C ALA A 419 -5.04 25.31 -15.55
N LEU A 420 -4.02 24.43 -15.57
CA LEU A 420 -3.74 23.54 -16.70
C LEU A 420 -4.92 22.58 -16.94
N LEU A 421 -5.44 21.93 -15.89
CA LEU A 421 -6.58 21.01 -16.00
C LEU A 421 -7.82 21.73 -16.54
N GLN A 422 -8.09 22.94 -16.06
CA GLN A 422 -9.22 23.75 -16.51
C GLN A 422 -9.07 24.20 -17.97
N TRP A 423 -7.85 24.62 -18.37
CA TRP A 423 -7.54 24.98 -19.76
C TRP A 423 -7.72 23.85 -20.75
N ILE A 424 -7.28 22.62 -20.35
CA ILE A 424 -7.47 21.41 -21.19
C ILE A 424 -8.96 21.08 -21.30
N TYR A 425 -9.72 21.14 -20.20
CA TYR A 425 -11.16 20.91 -20.21
C TYR A 425 -11.90 21.83 -21.17
N GLN A 426 -11.52 23.10 -21.25
CA GLN A 426 -12.06 24.08 -22.20
C GLN A 426 -11.64 23.85 -23.67
N GLY A 427 -11.02 22.71 -23.97
CA GLY A 427 -10.56 22.34 -25.31
C GLY A 427 -9.20 22.93 -25.70
N ALA A 428 -8.39 23.34 -24.70
CA ALA A 428 -7.06 23.92 -24.89
C ALA A 428 -7.05 25.08 -25.94
N PRO A 429 -7.85 26.14 -25.76
CA PRO A 429 -7.93 27.25 -26.71
C PRO A 429 -6.56 27.91 -26.87
N ARG A 430 -6.27 28.42 -28.11
CA ARG A 430 -5.03 29.11 -28.46
C ARG A 430 -4.94 30.49 -27.84
#